data_b150e8f6b0b068743708d51013a29405
#
_entry.id   b150e8f6b0b068743708d51013a29405
#
_cell.length_a   1.000
_cell.length_b   1.000
_cell.length_c   1.000
_cell.angle_alpha   90.00
_cell.angle_beta   90.00
_cell.angle_gamma   90.00
#
_symmetry.space_group_name_H-M   'P 1'
#
loop_
_entity.id
_entity.type
_entity.pdbx_description
1 polymer ?
#
loop_
_entity_poly.entity_id
_entity_poly.type
_entity_poly.pdbx_seq_one_letter_code
_entity_poly.pdbx_strand_id
1 'polypeptide(L)'
;MPPIINAQGISKHFGANPLFQNVSFTVSEGDRIGLIGPNGSGKSTLLRILAGDMSPDSGEIAVRKRVRLSCVEQESTFKSGDTVRSVTQGAMERAGVPESERGTRFAETLGRAGFEDLEAEALALSGGWRKRLAIVEAVVQSPDILLLDEPTNHLDLAAIEWLEALLQAAPFACVVVSHDRYFLENVATDMAELNRTYPDGLLRVAGSYSRFLEKKEEFLHAQSKRQEALENLVHREIEWLRRGAKARTRKSKARIDKAGELMGELADLNSRTRSGTALIDFSATDRKTKRLIELEDVSCEVGGHKLFGALNFVITAGIRVGLVGPNGSGKTSLLRLLRGETTPAEGEVRRADRLRIVYFDQSRELDPNITLRRTLAPEGDSVIYQDRLTHVASWAAKFLFTGEQLNQPVGKLSGGERARVLIAQLMLQPADVLLLDEPTNDLDIPTLDILEESLLEFKGSLVLVTHDRYMLDRVSNVVVGLDGLGGVGMFADYSQWERWLEERERNTRTALTKSNEKSSSISGEQERQAPGRKKLSYLEAREYEA
;
A
#
# COMPACT_ATOMS: atom_id res chain seq x y z
N MET A 1 2.05 -19.87 22.54
CA MET A 1 1.88 -20.94 21.53
C MET A 1 3.26 -21.42 21.10
N PRO A 2 3.43 -22.65 20.59
CA PRO A 2 4.75 -23.12 20.19
C PRO A 2 5.25 -22.33 18.96
N PRO A 3 6.55 -21.99 18.89
CA PRO A 3 7.11 -21.27 17.75
C PRO A 3 7.15 -22.16 16.50
N ILE A 4 6.81 -21.57 15.36
CA ILE A 4 6.95 -22.17 14.02
C ILE A 4 8.35 -21.83 13.48
N ILE A 5 8.71 -20.54 13.55
CA ILE A 5 10.01 -20.01 13.17
C ILE A 5 10.58 -19.20 14.33
N ASN A 6 11.85 -19.42 14.63
CA ASN A 6 12.58 -18.65 15.61
C ASN A 6 13.93 -18.24 15.03
N ALA A 7 14.09 -16.98 14.69
CA ALA A 7 15.33 -16.37 14.25
C ALA A 7 15.95 -15.60 15.41
N GLN A 8 17.22 -15.85 15.72
CA GLN A 8 17.93 -15.23 16.84
C GLN A 8 19.22 -14.56 16.37
N GLY A 9 19.34 -13.27 16.70
CA GLY A 9 20.54 -12.48 16.45
C GLY A 9 20.97 -12.41 14.98
N ILE A 10 20.02 -12.50 14.04
CA ILE A 10 20.34 -12.52 12.61
C ILE A 10 20.82 -11.15 12.13
N SER A 11 21.85 -11.18 11.28
CA SER A 11 22.38 -9.99 10.63
C SER A 11 22.55 -10.23 9.14
N LYS A 12 22.40 -9.18 8.34
CA LYS A 12 22.58 -9.20 6.89
C LYS A 12 23.25 -7.94 6.39
N HIS A 13 24.21 -8.09 5.47
CA HIS A 13 24.94 -7.00 4.85
C HIS A 13 24.86 -7.11 3.33
N PHE A 14 24.80 -5.97 2.66
CA PHE A 14 25.04 -5.86 1.23
C PHE A 14 26.21 -4.90 1.00
N GLY A 15 27.34 -5.45 0.58
CA GLY A 15 28.59 -4.70 0.49
C GLY A 15 29.10 -4.27 1.87
N ALA A 16 29.55 -3.02 2.00
CA ALA A 16 30.13 -2.50 3.25
C ALA A 16 29.08 -2.06 4.29
N ASN A 17 27.83 -1.89 3.90
CA ASN A 17 26.78 -1.36 4.77
C ASN A 17 25.91 -2.49 5.33
N PRO A 18 25.71 -2.56 6.65
CA PRO A 18 24.74 -3.49 7.23
C PRO A 18 23.34 -3.12 6.83
N LEU A 19 22.54 -4.10 6.41
CA LEU A 19 21.11 -3.92 6.16
C LEU A 19 20.36 -3.89 7.49
N PHE A 20 20.55 -4.93 8.31
CA PHE A 20 20.13 -5.00 9.71
C PHE A 20 21.12 -5.86 10.50
N GLN A 21 21.13 -5.68 11.83
CA GLN A 21 22.06 -6.38 12.74
C GLN A 21 21.33 -6.83 13.98
N ASN A 22 21.70 -8.02 14.47
CA ASN A 22 21.24 -8.60 15.72
C ASN A 22 19.71 -8.70 15.87
N VAL A 23 18.98 -8.87 14.77
CA VAL A 23 17.52 -8.95 14.78
C VAL A 23 17.08 -10.32 15.27
N SER A 24 16.16 -10.33 16.25
CA SER A 24 15.50 -11.55 16.70
C SER A 24 14.02 -11.49 16.38
N PHE A 25 13.51 -12.54 15.70
CA PHE A 25 12.16 -12.59 15.19
C PHE A 25 11.54 -13.98 15.34
N THR A 26 10.46 -14.07 16.09
CA THR A 26 9.76 -15.32 16.37
C THR A 26 8.34 -15.28 15.82
N VAL A 27 7.93 -16.34 15.14
CA VAL A 27 6.55 -16.53 14.67
C VAL A 27 5.98 -17.78 15.32
N SER A 28 4.83 -17.65 15.96
CA SER A 28 4.10 -18.74 16.63
C SER A 28 2.84 -19.10 15.86
N GLU A 29 2.20 -20.23 16.21
CA GLU A 29 0.93 -20.63 15.62
C GLU A 29 -0.16 -19.55 15.85
N GLY A 30 -0.88 -19.20 14.79
CA GLY A 30 -1.96 -18.22 14.83
C GLY A 30 -1.51 -16.75 14.92
N ASP A 31 -0.18 -16.48 14.94
CA ASP A 31 0.31 -15.11 14.88
C ASP A 31 -0.04 -14.47 13.53
N ARG A 32 -0.52 -13.22 13.56
CA ARG A 32 -0.65 -12.36 12.40
C ARG A 32 0.21 -11.12 12.62
N ILE A 33 1.43 -11.16 12.06
CA ILE A 33 2.44 -10.14 12.31
C ILE A 33 2.48 -9.17 11.14
N GLY A 34 2.19 -7.88 11.40
CA GLY A 34 2.45 -6.80 10.46
C GLY A 34 3.91 -6.33 10.57
N LEU A 35 4.69 -6.48 9.50
CA LEU A 35 6.08 -6.06 9.45
C LEU A 35 6.21 -4.76 8.66
N ILE A 36 6.60 -3.69 9.34
CA ILE A 36 6.77 -2.36 8.77
C ILE A 36 8.22 -1.87 8.91
N GLY A 37 8.53 -0.74 8.31
CA GLY A 37 9.81 -0.08 8.39
C GLY A 37 10.13 0.73 7.14
N PRO A 38 11.13 1.62 7.17
CA PRO A 38 11.53 2.42 6.04
C PRO A 38 11.91 1.57 4.82
N ASN A 39 11.77 2.14 3.62
CA ASN A 39 12.26 1.49 2.43
C ASN A 39 13.78 1.28 2.50
N GLY A 40 14.25 0.10 2.10
CA GLY A 40 15.64 -0.29 2.24
C GLY A 40 16.05 -0.75 3.66
N SER A 41 15.11 -0.89 4.62
CA SER A 41 15.42 -1.45 5.95
C SER A 41 15.67 -2.96 5.94
N GLY A 42 15.25 -3.65 4.86
CA GLY A 42 15.47 -5.09 4.68
C GLY A 42 14.25 -5.97 4.97
N LYS A 43 13.03 -5.44 4.94
CA LYS A 43 11.79 -6.19 5.16
C LYS A 43 11.68 -7.43 4.25
N SER A 44 11.76 -7.24 2.94
CA SER A 44 11.73 -8.34 1.95
C SER A 44 12.90 -9.31 2.11
N THR A 45 14.08 -8.80 2.48
CA THR A 45 15.25 -9.64 2.78
C THR A 45 15.00 -10.49 4.02
N LEU A 46 14.41 -9.92 5.08
CA LEU A 46 14.03 -10.67 6.27
C LEU A 46 13.01 -11.76 5.92
N LEU A 47 11.98 -11.47 5.11
CA LEU A 47 11.03 -12.50 4.66
C LEU A 47 11.72 -13.62 3.89
N ARG A 48 12.63 -13.32 2.95
CA ARG A 48 13.40 -14.34 2.21
C ARG A 48 14.30 -15.18 3.12
N ILE A 49 14.85 -14.58 4.17
CA ILE A 49 15.63 -15.29 5.17
C ILE A 49 14.73 -16.22 6.00
N LEU A 50 13.54 -15.77 6.39
CA LEU A 50 12.54 -16.60 7.10
C LEU A 50 11.99 -17.72 6.21
N ALA A 51 11.85 -17.46 4.90
CA ALA A 51 11.45 -18.46 3.90
C ALA A 51 12.53 -19.55 3.66
N GLY A 52 13.78 -19.25 3.99
CA GLY A 52 14.92 -20.14 3.72
C GLY A 52 15.55 -19.92 2.33
N ASP A 53 15.08 -18.93 1.56
CA ASP A 53 15.59 -18.60 0.21
C ASP A 53 16.92 -17.85 0.28
N MET A 54 17.24 -17.28 1.44
CA MET A 54 18.48 -16.56 1.69
C MET A 54 19.05 -16.89 3.06
N SER A 55 20.36 -17.08 3.14
CA SER A 55 21.04 -17.28 4.41
C SER A 55 21.39 -15.93 5.07
N PRO A 56 21.25 -15.80 6.41
CA PRO A 56 21.80 -14.67 7.14
C PRO A 56 23.33 -14.75 7.15
N ASP A 57 24.02 -13.63 7.39
CA ASP A 57 25.48 -13.59 7.53
C ASP A 57 25.93 -14.00 8.94
N SER A 58 25.05 -13.79 9.94
CA SER A 58 25.25 -14.27 11.32
C SER A 58 23.90 -14.51 12.00
N GLY A 59 23.92 -15.20 13.13
CA GLY A 59 22.73 -15.62 13.85
C GLY A 59 22.23 -17.00 13.41
N GLU A 60 21.15 -17.46 14.02
CA GLU A 60 20.58 -18.78 13.79
C GLU A 60 19.08 -18.71 13.51
N ILE A 61 18.60 -19.62 12.67
CA ILE A 61 17.18 -19.77 12.38
C ILE A 61 16.77 -21.22 12.63
N ALA A 62 15.82 -21.39 13.52
CA ALA A 62 15.19 -22.67 13.80
C ALA A 62 13.77 -22.68 13.22
N VAL A 63 13.50 -23.61 12.31
CA VAL A 63 12.18 -23.87 11.76
C VAL A 63 11.68 -25.22 12.26
N ARG A 64 10.45 -25.26 12.74
CA ARG A 64 9.81 -26.52 13.20
C ARG A 64 9.76 -27.53 12.05
N LYS A 65 10.04 -28.80 12.36
CA LYS A 65 10.03 -29.87 11.35
C LYS A 65 8.65 -30.03 10.72
N ARG A 66 8.62 -30.30 9.42
CA ARG A 66 7.40 -30.54 8.60
C ARG A 66 6.46 -29.35 8.49
N VAL A 67 6.93 -28.14 8.72
CA VAL A 67 6.14 -26.91 8.47
C VAL A 67 6.01 -26.69 6.97
N ARG A 68 4.79 -26.43 6.52
CA ARG A 68 4.50 -25.97 5.16
C ARG A 68 4.53 -24.44 5.17
N LEU A 69 5.54 -23.89 4.51
CA LEU A 69 5.71 -22.46 4.36
C LEU A 69 5.38 -22.08 2.92
N SER A 70 4.54 -21.07 2.76
CA SER A 70 4.27 -20.44 1.46
C SER A 70 4.66 -18.97 1.50
N CYS A 71 5.21 -18.47 0.39
CA CYS A 71 5.63 -17.08 0.25
C CYS A 71 4.97 -16.46 -0.98
N VAL A 72 4.49 -15.23 -0.86
CA VAL A 72 4.02 -14.40 -1.96
C VAL A 72 4.95 -13.21 -2.06
N GLU A 73 5.74 -13.19 -3.13
CA GLU A 73 6.70 -12.11 -3.41
C GLU A 73 6.00 -10.82 -3.84
N GLN A 74 6.73 -9.70 -3.80
CA GLN A 74 6.23 -8.39 -4.22
C GLN A 74 5.76 -8.42 -5.68
N GLU A 75 6.56 -9.02 -6.59
CA GLU A 75 6.18 -9.21 -7.98
C GLU A 75 5.71 -10.65 -8.22
N SER A 76 4.52 -10.81 -8.78
CA SER A 76 3.96 -12.12 -9.11
C SER A 76 4.34 -12.49 -10.54
N THR A 77 5.16 -13.52 -10.70
CA THR A 77 5.63 -14.02 -12.01
C THR A 77 4.99 -15.35 -12.34
N PHE A 78 4.39 -15.45 -13.54
CA PHE A 78 3.81 -16.67 -14.09
C PHE A 78 4.48 -17.02 -15.42
N LYS A 79 4.42 -18.27 -15.80
CA LYS A 79 4.97 -18.72 -17.08
C LYS A 79 3.97 -18.49 -18.21
N SER A 80 4.47 -18.35 -19.44
CA SER A 80 3.60 -18.31 -20.61
C SER A 80 2.83 -19.62 -20.75
N GLY A 81 1.52 -19.52 -20.97
CA GLY A 81 0.61 -20.66 -21.05
C GLY A 81 0.05 -21.14 -19.70
N ASP A 82 0.47 -20.55 -18.57
CA ASP A 82 -0.17 -20.82 -17.29
C ASP A 82 -1.58 -20.21 -17.28
N THR A 83 -2.59 -21.02 -16.91
CA THR A 83 -3.96 -20.56 -16.67
C THR A 83 -4.25 -20.52 -15.17
N VAL A 84 -5.32 -19.81 -14.76
CA VAL A 84 -5.77 -19.78 -13.36
C VAL A 84 -5.91 -21.20 -12.81
N ARG A 85 -6.51 -22.11 -13.61
CA ARG A 85 -6.66 -23.51 -13.25
C ARG A 85 -5.32 -24.23 -13.10
N SER A 86 -4.42 -24.11 -14.08
CA SER A 86 -3.16 -24.85 -14.08
C SER A 86 -2.25 -24.42 -12.92
N VAL A 87 -2.18 -23.11 -12.62
CA VAL A 87 -1.44 -22.57 -11.49
C VAL A 87 -1.95 -23.16 -10.17
N THR A 88 -3.27 -23.12 -9.97
CA THR A 88 -3.89 -23.57 -8.71
C THR A 88 -3.76 -25.08 -8.53
N GLN A 89 -3.99 -25.88 -9.58
CA GLN A 89 -3.85 -27.34 -9.54
C GLN A 89 -2.39 -27.74 -9.33
N GLY A 90 -1.46 -27.14 -10.06
CA GLY A 90 -0.04 -27.40 -9.90
C GLY A 90 0.48 -27.06 -8.49
N ALA A 91 -0.06 -26.02 -7.86
CA ALA A 91 0.27 -25.68 -6.47
C ALA A 91 -0.19 -26.77 -5.48
N MET A 92 -1.42 -27.27 -5.64
CA MET A 92 -1.92 -28.38 -4.81
C MET A 92 -1.12 -29.67 -4.98
N GLU A 93 -0.67 -29.95 -6.23
CA GLU A 93 0.19 -31.12 -6.52
C GLU A 93 1.55 -31.00 -5.86
N ARG A 94 2.21 -29.85 -6.00
CA ARG A 94 3.50 -29.58 -5.34
C ARG A 94 3.41 -29.71 -3.82
N ALA A 95 2.27 -29.27 -3.23
CA ALA A 95 2.02 -29.36 -1.79
C ALA A 95 1.61 -30.76 -1.32
N GLY A 96 1.42 -31.74 -2.24
CA GLY A 96 0.99 -33.08 -1.90
C GLY A 96 -0.45 -33.17 -1.37
N VAL A 97 -1.33 -32.24 -1.76
CA VAL A 97 -2.74 -32.27 -1.37
C VAL A 97 -3.42 -33.52 -1.93
N PRO A 98 -4.11 -34.34 -1.08
CA PRO A 98 -4.81 -35.53 -1.54
C PRO A 98 -5.81 -35.22 -2.65
N GLU A 99 -5.90 -36.07 -3.65
CA GLU A 99 -6.77 -35.88 -4.83
C GLU A 99 -8.24 -35.71 -4.43
N SER A 100 -8.69 -36.44 -3.40
CA SER A 100 -10.03 -36.34 -2.83
C SER A 100 -10.40 -34.96 -2.27
N GLU A 101 -9.41 -34.16 -1.87
CA GLU A 101 -9.62 -32.83 -1.28
C GLU A 101 -9.44 -31.70 -2.29
N ARG A 102 -8.72 -31.96 -3.42
CA ARG A 102 -8.36 -30.93 -4.40
C ARG A 102 -9.58 -30.22 -4.97
N GLY A 103 -10.64 -30.96 -5.33
CA GLY A 103 -11.86 -30.40 -5.92
C GLY A 103 -12.55 -29.40 -5.00
N THR A 104 -12.72 -29.76 -3.72
CA THR A 104 -13.38 -28.91 -2.73
C THR A 104 -12.54 -27.65 -2.44
N ARG A 105 -11.24 -27.81 -2.20
CA ARG A 105 -10.33 -26.69 -1.94
C ARG A 105 -10.24 -25.73 -3.11
N PHE A 106 -10.16 -26.28 -4.33
CA PHE A 106 -10.16 -25.52 -5.57
C PHE A 106 -11.41 -24.62 -5.67
N ALA A 107 -12.60 -25.22 -5.50
CA ALA A 107 -13.86 -24.50 -5.59
C ALA A 107 -14.02 -23.43 -4.48
N GLU A 108 -13.67 -23.77 -3.24
CA GLU A 108 -13.77 -22.84 -2.11
C GLU A 108 -12.80 -21.66 -2.27
N THR A 109 -11.52 -21.92 -2.60
CA THR A 109 -10.50 -20.85 -2.66
C THR A 109 -10.73 -19.93 -3.85
N LEU A 110 -10.98 -20.47 -5.03
CA LEU A 110 -11.23 -19.66 -6.23
C LEU A 110 -12.58 -18.96 -6.19
N GLY A 111 -13.62 -19.64 -5.67
CA GLY A 111 -14.95 -19.04 -5.51
C GLY A 111 -14.91 -17.82 -4.58
N ARG A 112 -14.19 -17.90 -3.45
CA ARG A 112 -13.98 -16.75 -2.56
C ARG A 112 -13.12 -15.67 -3.19
N ALA A 113 -12.16 -16.04 -4.06
CA ALA A 113 -11.32 -15.09 -4.75
C ALA A 113 -12.01 -14.40 -5.95
N GLY A 114 -13.19 -14.87 -6.37
CA GLY A 114 -13.98 -14.22 -7.42
C GLY A 114 -13.48 -14.48 -8.85
N PHE A 115 -12.74 -15.57 -9.09
CA PHE A 115 -12.34 -15.95 -10.45
C PHE A 115 -13.52 -16.61 -11.18
N GLU A 116 -13.98 -15.97 -12.26
CA GLU A 116 -15.06 -16.47 -13.13
C GLU A 116 -14.51 -17.33 -14.27
N ASP A 117 -13.46 -16.84 -14.95
CA ASP A 117 -12.78 -17.54 -16.03
C ASP A 117 -11.53 -18.25 -15.53
N LEU A 118 -11.64 -19.57 -15.37
CA LEU A 118 -10.55 -20.41 -14.88
C LEU A 118 -9.52 -20.79 -15.96
N GLU A 119 -9.89 -20.62 -17.23
CA GLU A 119 -9.01 -20.88 -18.37
C GLU A 119 -8.27 -19.61 -18.84
N ALA A 120 -8.56 -18.46 -18.22
CA ALA A 120 -7.84 -17.22 -18.49
C ALA A 120 -6.34 -17.41 -18.28
N GLU A 121 -5.55 -16.91 -19.22
CA GLU A 121 -4.08 -16.96 -19.13
C GLU A 121 -3.61 -15.99 -18.02
N ALA A 122 -2.75 -16.47 -17.10
CA ALA A 122 -2.27 -15.71 -15.95
C ALA A 122 -1.55 -14.41 -16.36
N LEU A 123 -0.83 -14.41 -17.47
CA LEU A 123 -0.15 -13.22 -18.00
C LEU A 123 -1.10 -12.19 -18.61
N ALA A 124 -2.28 -12.59 -19.07
CA ALA A 124 -3.30 -11.70 -19.62
C ALA A 124 -4.09 -10.97 -18.50
N LEU A 125 -4.01 -11.45 -17.26
CA LEU A 125 -4.67 -10.84 -16.13
C LEU A 125 -4.05 -9.47 -15.81
N SER A 126 -4.87 -8.55 -15.28
CA SER A 126 -4.36 -7.28 -14.72
C SER A 126 -3.44 -7.52 -13.52
N GLY A 127 -2.63 -6.53 -13.15
CA GLY A 127 -1.69 -6.64 -12.02
C GLY A 127 -2.39 -7.08 -10.73
N GLY A 128 -3.55 -6.51 -10.41
CA GLY A 128 -4.34 -6.90 -9.23
C GLY A 128 -4.85 -8.34 -9.29
N TRP A 129 -5.35 -8.79 -10.43
CA TRP A 129 -5.79 -10.17 -10.61
C TRP A 129 -4.63 -11.16 -10.57
N ARG A 130 -3.44 -10.79 -11.10
CA ARG A 130 -2.21 -11.60 -10.97
C ARG A 130 -1.79 -11.75 -9.51
N LYS A 131 -1.83 -10.64 -8.74
CA LYS A 131 -1.52 -10.68 -7.31
C LYS A 131 -2.50 -11.56 -6.54
N ARG A 132 -3.80 -11.43 -6.84
CA ARG A 132 -4.86 -12.26 -6.26
C ARG A 132 -4.64 -13.75 -6.58
N LEU A 133 -4.24 -14.08 -7.82
CA LEU A 133 -3.91 -15.46 -8.21
C LEU A 133 -2.70 -16.01 -7.43
N ALA A 134 -1.65 -15.23 -7.24
CA ALA A 134 -0.49 -15.64 -6.45
C ALA A 134 -0.84 -15.90 -4.97
N ILE A 135 -1.75 -15.10 -4.39
CA ILE A 135 -2.26 -15.34 -3.03
C ILE A 135 -3.07 -16.64 -2.98
N VAL A 136 -3.95 -16.86 -3.96
CA VAL A 136 -4.71 -18.12 -4.09
C VAL A 136 -3.77 -19.31 -4.23
N GLU A 137 -2.74 -19.23 -5.08
CA GLU A 137 -1.71 -20.25 -5.25
C GLU A 137 -1.04 -20.60 -3.92
N ALA A 138 -0.71 -19.60 -3.10
CA ALA A 138 -0.08 -19.83 -1.80
C ALA A 138 -1.05 -20.48 -0.79
N VAL A 139 -2.29 -20.00 -0.72
CA VAL A 139 -3.29 -20.45 0.26
C VAL A 139 -3.82 -21.85 -0.02
N VAL A 140 -4.01 -22.22 -1.30
CA VAL A 140 -4.53 -23.54 -1.68
C VAL A 140 -3.61 -24.68 -1.25
N GLN A 141 -2.34 -24.41 -1.01
CA GLN A 141 -1.35 -25.34 -0.47
C GLN A 141 -1.57 -25.67 1.01
N SER A 142 -2.50 -24.99 1.69
CA SER A 142 -2.75 -25.10 3.13
C SER A 142 -1.47 -24.94 3.96
N PRO A 143 -0.84 -23.77 3.90
CA PRO A 143 0.38 -23.51 4.66
C PRO A 143 0.11 -23.51 6.18
N ASP A 144 1.15 -23.80 6.96
CA ASP A 144 1.15 -23.56 8.41
C ASP A 144 1.58 -22.11 8.71
N ILE A 145 2.36 -21.51 7.78
CA ILE A 145 2.76 -20.10 7.80
C ILE A 145 2.77 -19.53 6.38
N LEU A 146 2.20 -18.34 6.24
CA LEU A 146 2.16 -17.56 5.00
C LEU A 146 2.97 -16.27 5.15
N LEU A 147 3.96 -16.07 4.28
CA LEU A 147 4.75 -14.85 4.19
C LEU A 147 4.27 -14.03 3.00
N LEU A 148 3.93 -12.75 3.22
CA LEU A 148 3.36 -11.87 2.22
C LEU A 148 4.20 -10.59 2.12
N ASP A 149 4.75 -10.33 0.94
CA ASP A 149 5.52 -9.11 0.67
C ASP A 149 4.69 -8.14 -0.18
N GLU A 150 4.29 -7.02 0.43
CA GLU A 150 3.43 -5.99 -0.15
C GLU A 150 2.23 -6.56 -0.91
N PRO A 151 1.36 -7.37 -0.26
CA PRO A 151 0.25 -8.02 -0.95
C PRO A 151 -0.86 -7.05 -1.37
N THR A 152 -0.93 -5.87 -0.77
CA THR A 152 -1.95 -4.85 -1.04
C THR A 152 -1.64 -4.00 -2.27
N ASN A 153 -0.37 -3.99 -2.75
CA ASN A 153 0.01 -3.22 -3.93
C ASN A 153 -0.75 -3.68 -5.18
N HIS A 154 -1.25 -2.72 -5.95
CA HIS A 154 -2.05 -2.92 -7.17
C HIS A 154 -3.43 -3.58 -6.95
N LEU A 155 -3.81 -3.92 -5.73
CA LEU A 155 -5.15 -4.39 -5.41
C LEU A 155 -6.10 -3.18 -5.31
N ASP A 156 -7.31 -3.34 -5.84
CA ASP A 156 -8.39 -2.41 -5.55
C ASP A 156 -8.99 -2.70 -4.16
N LEU A 157 -9.82 -1.80 -3.69
CA LEU A 157 -10.38 -1.87 -2.34
C LEU A 157 -11.14 -3.17 -2.08
N ALA A 158 -11.92 -3.64 -3.05
CA ALA A 158 -12.64 -4.92 -2.92
C ALA A 158 -11.68 -6.12 -2.80
N ALA A 159 -10.52 -6.06 -3.48
CA ALA A 159 -9.50 -7.10 -3.36
C ALA A 159 -8.76 -7.03 -2.01
N ILE A 160 -8.55 -5.82 -1.47
CA ILE A 160 -7.96 -5.63 -0.13
C ILE A 160 -8.91 -6.18 0.94
N GLU A 161 -10.20 -5.86 0.88
CA GLU A 161 -11.21 -6.39 1.80
C GLU A 161 -11.33 -7.92 1.75
N TRP A 162 -11.28 -8.48 0.54
CA TRP A 162 -11.21 -9.94 0.38
C TRP A 162 -9.98 -10.53 1.08
N LEU A 163 -8.80 -9.89 0.93
CA LEU A 163 -7.57 -10.35 1.56
C LEU A 163 -7.64 -10.21 3.09
N GLU A 164 -8.18 -9.12 3.61
CA GLU A 164 -8.44 -8.92 5.04
C GLU A 164 -9.29 -10.05 5.60
N ALA A 165 -10.44 -10.33 4.98
CA ALA A 165 -11.34 -11.40 5.39
C ALA A 165 -10.68 -12.79 5.33
N LEU A 166 -9.88 -13.04 4.29
CA LEU A 166 -9.12 -14.28 4.14
C LEU A 166 -8.15 -14.49 5.30
N LEU A 167 -7.34 -13.48 5.63
CA LEU A 167 -6.31 -13.59 6.66
C LEU A 167 -6.88 -13.57 8.08
N GLN A 168 -8.01 -12.87 8.31
CA GLN A 168 -8.71 -12.91 9.61
C GLN A 168 -9.30 -14.28 9.91
N ALA A 169 -9.84 -14.96 8.89
CA ALA A 169 -10.43 -16.29 9.02
C ALA A 169 -9.40 -17.44 8.93
N ALA A 170 -8.15 -17.12 8.61
CA ALA A 170 -7.12 -18.13 8.34
C ALA A 170 -6.71 -18.91 9.60
N PRO A 171 -6.57 -20.25 9.51
CA PRO A 171 -6.07 -21.07 10.61
C PRO A 171 -4.53 -21.08 10.73
N PHE A 172 -3.84 -20.47 9.79
CA PHE A 172 -2.37 -20.44 9.71
C PHE A 172 -1.81 -19.12 10.26
N ALA A 173 -0.52 -19.14 10.64
CA ALA A 173 0.19 -17.92 10.98
C ALA A 173 0.55 -17.13 9.72
N CYS A 174 0.62 -15.81 9.81
CA CYS A 174 1.11 -14.99 8.71
C CYS A 174 2.05 -13.87 9.15
N VAL A 175 3.01 -13.55 8.28
CA VAL A 175 3.83 -12.34 8.37
C VAL A 175 3.58 -11.53 7.10
N VAL A 176 3.09 -10.31 7.29
CA VAL A 176 2.71 -9.44 6.18
C VAL A 176 3.54 -8.17 6.22
N VAL A 177 4.30 -7.92 5.17
CA VAL A 177 4.89 -6.61 4.91
C VAL A 177 3.85 -5.79 4.16
N SER A 178 3.44 -4.66 4.71
CA SER A 178 2.53 -3.74 4.02
C SER A 178 2.74 -2.31 4.50
N HIS A 179 2.40 -1.37 3.65
CA HIS A 179 2.33 0.06 3.94
C HIS A 179 0.88 0.56 4.08
N ASP A 180 -0.10 -0.32 3.85
CA ASP A 180 -1.52 -0.03 4.07
C ASP A 180 -1.86 -0.10 5.57
N ARG A 181 -2.10 1.07 6.16
CA ARG A 181 -2.33 1.22 7.60
C ARG A 181 -3.67 0.63 8.05
N TYR A 182 -4.73 0.76 7.24
CA TYR A 182 -6.03 0.16 7.52
C TYR A 182 -6.00 -1.36 7.46
N PHE A 183 -5.34 -1.89 6.44
CA PHE A 183 -5.12 -3.32 6.32
C PHE A 183 -4.37 -3.89 7.53
N LEU A 184 -3.29 -3.22 7.96
CA LEU A 184 -2.52 -3.62 9.14
C LEU A 184 -3.35 -3.51 10.43
N GLU A 185 -4.17 -2.45 10.59
CA GLU A 185 -5.08 -2.29 11.72
C GLU A 185 -6.07 -3.45 11.84
N ASN A 186 -6.63 -3.88 10.69
CA ASN A 186 -7.67 -4.91 10.65
C ASN A 186 -7.11 -6.34 10.77
N VAL A 187 -5.91 -6.62 10.25
CA VAL A 187 -5.37 -7.98 10.14
C VAL A 187 -4.39 -8.32 11.25
N ALA A 188 -3.51 -7.39 11.63
CA ALA A 188 -2.39 -7.69 12.52
C ALA A 188 -2.84 -7.88 13.98
N THR A 189 -2.32 -8.93 14.62
CA THR A 189 -2.39 -9.15 16.07
C THR A 189 -1.13 -8.67 16.78
N ASP A 190 -0.04 -8.55 16.03
CA ASP A 190 1.26 -8.07 16.46
C ASP A 190 1.84 -7.18 15.37
N MET A 191 2.51 -6.11 15.77
CA MET A 191 3.25 -5.23 14.87
C MET A 191 4.74 -5.30 15.15
N ALA A 192 5.54 -5.32 14.08
CA ALA A 192 7.00 -5.29 14.16
C ALA A 192 7.55 -4.23 13.21
N GLU A 193 8.40 -3.33 13.69
CA GLU A 193 9.09 -2.35 12.86
C GLU A 193 10.57 -2.65 12.78
N LEU A 194 11.05 -2.89 11.55
CA LEU A 194 12.47 -3.06 11.27
C LEU A 194 13.11 -1.68 11.02
N ASN A 195 13.88 -1.19 12.00
CA ASN A 195 14.48 0.14 11.92
C ASN A 195 15.77 0.20 12.74
N ARG A 196 16.81 0.80 12.19
CA ARG A 196 18.12 0.98 12.85
C ARG A 196 18.07 1.88 14.10
N THR A 197 17.01 2.65 14.26
CA THR A 197 16.79 3.49 15.45
C THR A 197 16.64 2.65 16.73
N TYR A 198 16.18 1.41 16.59
CA TYR A 198 16.03 0.49 17.73
C TYR A 198 17.35 -0.22 18.05
N PRO A 199 17.67 -0.44 19.35
CA PRO A 199 18.91 -1.08 19.78
C PRO A 199 19.15 -2.45 19.12
N ASP A 200 18.10 -3.27 19.00
CA ASP A 200 18.14 -4.61 18.41
C ASP A 200 17.63 -4.61 16.95
N GLY A 201 17.58 -3.45 16.30
CA GLY A 201 17.12 -3.29 14.92
C GLY A 201 15.64 -3.55 14.68
N LEU A 202 14.88 -3.98 15.71
CA LEU A 202 13.47 -4.33 15.63
C LEU A 202 12.72 -3.86 16.88
N LEU A 203 11.54 -3.27 16.69
CA LEU A 203 10.57 -3.03 17.76
C LEU A 203 9.34 -3.90 17.49
N ARG A 204 9.00 -4.82 18.40
CA ARG A 204 7.76 -5.62 18.32
C ARG A 204 6.81 -5.22 19.45
N VAL A 205 5.54 -5.05 19.08
CA VAL A 205 4.44 -4.69 19.99
C VAL A 205 3.25 -5.59 19.71
N ALA A 206 2.71 -6.22 20.73
CA ALA A 206 1.47 -6.97 20.64
C ALA A 206 0.28 -6.01 20.56
N GLY A 207 -0.57 -6.20 19.55
CA GLY A 207 -1.75 -5.39 19.28
C GLY A 207 -1.80 -4.88 17.83
N SER A 208 -2.82 -4.06 17.55
CA SER A 208 -3.06 -3.45 16.25
C SER A 208 -2.03 -2.35 15.91
N TYR A 209 -2.13 -1.82 14.69
CA TYR A 209 -1.27 -0.72 14.23
C TYR A 209 -1.41 0.54 15.10
N SER A 210 -2.62 0.91 15.51
CA SER A 210 -2.87 2.06 16.38
C SER A 210 -2.15 1.91 17.73
N ARG A 211 -2.22 0.72 18.34
CA ARG A 211 -1.52 0.43 19.59
C ARG A 211 0.01 0.44 19.41
N PHE A 212 0.47 0.00 18.27
CA PHE A 212 1.90 0.09 17.93
C PHE A 212 2.37 1.54 17.89
N LEU A 213 1.60 2.45 17.27
CA LEU A 213 1.95 3.87 17.20
C LEU A 213 2.07 4.50 18.59
N GLU A 214 1.13 4.22 19.50
CA GLU A 214 1.19 4.69 20.89
C GLU A 214 2.49 4.23 21.58
N LYS A 215 2.82 2.94 21.45
CA LYS A 215 4.03 2.37 22.07
C LYS A 215 5.31 2.87 21.42
N LYS A 216 5.31 3.10 20.13
CA LYS A 216 6.43 3.71 19.41
C LYS A 216 6.68 5.14 19.91
N GLU A 217 5.64 5.93 20.08
CA GLU A 217 5.74 7.30 20.59
C GLU A 217 6.29 7.31 22.03
N GLU A 218 5.75 6.46 22.91
CA GLU A 218 6.28 6.27 24.27
C GLU A 218 7.77 5.92 24.25
N PHE A 219 8.18 4.99 23.38
CA PHE A 219 9.58 4.57 23.25
C PHE A 219 10.48 5.71 22.77
N LEU A 220 10.08 6.42 21.70
CA LEU A 220 10.86 7.54 21.17
C LEU A 220 10.97 8.68 22.17
N HIS A 221 9.91 8.98 22.90
CA HIS A 221 9.93 9.99 23.95
C HIS A 221 10.86 9.61 25.12
N ALA A 222 10.84 8.34 25.53
CA ALA A 222 11.77 7.83 26.56
C ALA A 222 13.23 7.89 26.08
N GLN A 223 13.47 7.55 24.79
CA GLN A 223 14.79 7.63 24.16
C GLN A 223 15.29 9.07 24.08
N SER A 224 14.45 10.01 23.67
CA SER A 224 14.79 11.45 23.61
C SER A 224 15.18 12.00 25.00
N LYS A 225 14.41 11.68 26.05
CA LYS A 225 14.76 12.07 27.43
C LYS A 225 16.09 11.47 27.88
N ARG A 226 16.34 10.19 27.53
CA ARG A 226 17.62 9.55 27.84
C ARG A 226 18.78 10.22 27.12
N GLN A 227 18.60 10.56 25.84
CA GLN A 227 19.59 11.27 25.03
C GLN A 227 19.92 12.64 25.65
N GLU A 228 18.91 13.45 25.99
CA GLU A 228 19.08 14.76 26.61
C GLU A 228 19.81 14.63 27.97
N ALA A 229 19.44 13.66 28.80
CA ALA A 229 20.13 13.39 30.06
C ALA A 229 21.61 13.02 29.84
N LEU A 230 21.89 12.19 28.80
CA LEU A 230 23.25 11.77 28.45
C LEU A 230 24.07 12.93 27.89
N GLU A 231 23.49 13.76 27.03
CA GLU A 231 24.11 15.00 26.50
C GLU A 231 24.51 15.94 27.63
N ASN A 232 23.61 16.17 28.58
CA ASN A 232 23.89 16.99 29.78
C ASN A 232 25.00 16.39 30.67
N LEU A 233 25.07 15.05 30.77
CA LEU A 233 26.12 14.36 31.51
C LEU A 233 27.46 14.50 30.81
N VAL A 234 27.51 14.20 29.50
CA VAL A 234 28.71 14.35 28.66
C VAL A 234 29.22 15.79 28.67
N HIS A 235 28.32 16.78 28.55
CA HIS A 235 28.71 18.19 28.62
C HIS A 235 29.40 18.54 29.94
N ARG A 236 28.87 18.07 31.07
CA ARG A 236 29.49 18.25 32.39
C ARG A 236 30.86 17.58 32.51
N GLU A 237 31.02 16.39 31.99
CA GLU A 237 32.32 15.68 32.02
C GLU A 237 33.33 16.33 31.07
N ILE A 238 32.93 16.84 29.91
CA ILE A 238 33.79 17.63 28.99
C ILE A 238 34.23 18.92 29.66
N GLU A 239 33.33 19.65 30.31
CA GLU A 239 33.71 20.87 31.06
C GLU A 239 34.70 20.56 32.21
N TRP A 240 34.48 19.45 32.92
CA TRP A 240 35.41 19.02 33.95
C TRP A 240 36.78 18.65 33.36
N LEU A 241 36.84 17.99 32.22
CA LEU A 241 38.07 17.68 31.48
C LEU A 241 38.80 18.96 31.02
N ARG A 242 38.05 20.01 30.59
CA ARG A 242 38.60 21.30 30.16
C ARG A 242 39.14 22.12 31.31
N ARG A 243 38.53 22.07 32.48
CA ARG A 243 38.95 22.82 33.69
C ARG A 243 40.25 22.31 34.30
N GLY A 244 41.29 22.02 33.65
CA GLY A 244 42.63 21.61 34.13
C GLY A 244 42.73 21.07 35.57
N ALA A 245 43.62 20.15 35.85
CA ALA A 245 43.87 19.69 37.24
C ALA A 245 44.44 20.83 38.05
N LYS A 246 43.75 21.26 39.14
CA LYS A 246 44.40 22.09 40.16
C LYS A 246 45.60 21.37 40.67
N ALA A 247 46.72 22.06 40.92
CA ALA A 247 48.13 21.62 41.06
C ALA A 247 48.47 20.43 42.02
N ARG A 248 47.53 19.63 42.50
CA ARG A 248 47.76 18.48 43.39
C ARG A 248 46.89 17.22 43.16
N THR A 249 46.02 17.20 42.15
CA THR A 249 45.18 16.00 41.89
C THR A 249 45.42 15.47 40.48
N ARG A 250 46.01 14.29 40.37
CA ARG A 250 46.01 13.55 39.09
C ARG A 250 44.57 13.28 38.68
N LYS A 251 44.19 13.62 37.45
CA LYS A 251 42.90 13.22 36.90
C LYS A 251 42.77 11.69 37.04
N SER A 252 41.71 11.22 37.65
CA SER A 252 41.45 9.79 37.79
C SER A 252 41.29 9.17 36.39
N LYS A 253 42.14 8.19 36.06
CA LYS A 253 42.09 7.48 34.79
C LYS A 253 40.71 6.87 34.57
N ALA A 254 40.11 6.29 35.64
CA ALA A 254 38.75 5.73 35.57
C ALA A 254 37.66 6.75 35.19
N ARG A 255 37.80 8.03 35.56
CA ARG A 255 36.84 9.06 35.16
C ARG A 255 37.02 9.56 33.72
N ILE A 256 38.27 9.52 33.23
CA ILE A 256 38.57 9.80 31.82
C ILE A 256 38.02 8.67 30.94
N ASP A 257 38.22 7.41 31.34
CA ASP A 257 37.71 6.24 30.63
C ASP A 257 36.20 6.25 30.61
N LYS A 258 35.53 6.56 31.74
CA LYS A 258 34.06 6.72 31.81
C LYS A 258 33.53 7.86 30.93
N ALA A 259 34.24 8.98 30.86
CA ALA A 259 33.86 10.05 29.94
C ALA A 259 33.95 9.63 28.47
N GLY A 260 34.97 8.83 28.13
CA GLY A 260 35.12 8.22 26.80
C GLY A 260 33.96 7.26 26.46
N GLU A 261 33.57 6.41 27.39
CA GLU A 261 32.41 5.49 27.26
C GLU A 261 31.12 6.28 27.04
N LEU A 262 30.84 7.32 27.84
CA LEU A 262 29.65 8.17 27.70
C LEU A 262 29.61 8.92 26.35
N MET A 263 30.77 9.40 25.89
CA MET A 263 30.87 10.03 24.55
C MET A 263 30.61 9.02 23.44
N GLY A 264 31.08 7.78 23.60
CA GLY A 264 30.80 6.69 22.64
C GLY A 264 29.32 6.33 22.61
N GLU A 265 28.67 6.20 23.78
CA GLU A 265 27.24 5.92 23.88
C GLU A 265 26.39 7.06 23.27
N LEU A 266 26.78 8.31 23.50
CA LEU A 266 26.09 9.46 22.89
C LEU A 266 26.29 9.52 21.38
N ALA A 267 27.49 9.24 20.88
CA ALA A 267 27.75 9.20 19.45
C ALA A 267 26.94 8.09 18.74
N ASP A 268 26.79 6.96 19.38
CA ASP A 268 26.01 5.82 18.92
C ASP A 268 24.50 6.17 18.88
N LEU A 269 23.98 6.76 19.94
CA LEU A 269 22.60 7.28 20.01
C LEU A 269 22.34 8.35 18.92
N ASN A 270 23.22 9.32 18.77
CA ASN A 270 23.11 10.36 17.77
C ASN A 270 23.17 9.81 16.33
N SER A 271 23.96 8.77 16.08
CA SER A 271 24.02 8.13 14.75
C SER A 271 22.71 7.43 14.38
N ARG A 272 22.00 6.88 15.37
CA ARG A 272 20.72 6.18 15.21
C ARG A 272 19.53 7.16 15.08
N THR A 273 19.60 8.31 15.75
CA THR A 273 18.47 9.28 15.86
C THR A 273 18.45 10.33 14.74
N ARG A 274 19.44 10.37 13.83
CA ARG A 274 19.53 11.31 12.70
C ARG A 274 18.50 11.08 11.59
N SER A 275 17.29 10.68 11.90
CA SER A 275 16.15 10.67 10.98
C SER A 275 15.42 12.01 11.11
N GLY A 276 15.71 12.93 10.19
CA GLY A 276 15.07 14.25 10.18
C GLY A 276 13.59 14.14 9.86
N THR A 277 12.77 14.82 10.65
CA THR A 277 11.38 15.12 10.29
C THR A 277 11.42 16.18 9.19
N ALA A 278 10.97 15.86 8.00
CA ALA A 278 10.88 16.79 6.88
C ALA A 278 9.51 17.46 6.92
N LEU A 279 9.46 18.77 7.09
CA LEU A 279 8.28 19.58 6.84
C LEU A 279 8.30 19.97 5.36
N ILE A 280 7.25 19.62 4.64
CA ILE A 280 7.10 19.85 3.21
C ILE A 280 5.84 20.68 2.97
N ASP A 281 5.93 21.72 2.17
CA ASP A 281 4.84 22.64 1.87
C ASP A 281 4.71 22.83 0.36
N PHE A 282 3.49 22.69 -0.19
CA PHE A 282 3.21 22.85 -1.63
C PHE A 282 3.00 24.31 -2.00
N SER A 283 3.51 24.71 -3.18
CA SER A 283 3.27 26.04 -3.74
C SER A 283 1.92 26.10 -4.45
N ALA A 284 0.98 26.86 -3.92
CA ALA A 284 -0.24 27.23 -4.63
C ALA A 284 -0.11 28.63 -5.24
N THR A 285 -0.80 28.88 -6.33
CA THR A 285 -0.96 30.23 -6.88
C THR A 285 -2.07 30.94 -6.10
N ASP A 286 -1.87 32.17 -5.65
CA ASP A 286 -2.90 32.98 -4.95
C ASP A 286 -4.03 33.43 -5.92
N ARG A 287 -4.69 32.46 -6.56
CA ARG A 287 -5.73 32.72 -7.55
C ARG A 287 -7.06 33.09 -6.89
N LYS A 288 -7.67 34.19 -7.34
CA LYS A 288 -8.98 34.67 -6.84
C LYS A 288 -10.21 34.04 -7.49
N THR A 289 -10.04 33.25 -8.57
CA THR A 289 -11.14 32.59 -9.30
C THR A 289 -11.72 31.45 -8.46
N LYS A 290 -13.04 31.54 -8.13
CA LYS A 290 -13.70 30.55 -7.28
C LYS A 290 -13.95 29.20 -7.98
N ARG A 291 -14.33 29.19 -9.29
CA ARG A 291 -14.59 27.98 -10.07
C ARG A 291 -13.39 27.72 -10.98
N LEU A 292 -12.72 26.60 -10.80
CA LEU A 292 -11.53 26.24 -11.57
C LEU A 292 -11.86 25.32 -12.73
N ILE A 293 -12.64 24.28 -12.48
CA ILE A 293 -13.12 23.33 -13.50
C ILE A 293 -14.59 23.04 -13.21
N GLU A 294 -15.42 23.04 -14.22
CA GLU A 294 -16.86 22.76 -14.15
C GLU A 294 -17.19 21.64 -15.14
N LEU A 295 -17.83 20.60 -14.65
CA LEU A 295 -18.31 19.45 -15.42
C LEU A 295 -19.83 19.51 -15.43
N GLU A 296 -20.43 19.53 -16.62
CA GLU A 296 -21.88 19.54 -16.84
C GLU A 296 -22.26 18.30 -17.67
N ASP A 297 -23.02 17.38 -17.06
CA ASP A 297 -23.50 16.11 -17.62
C ASP A 297 -22.42 15.27 -18.34
N VAL A 298 -21.22 15.28 -17.80
CA VAL A 298 -20.05 14.66 -18.41
C VAL A 298 -20.14 13.14 -18.36
N SER A 299 -20.00 12.51 -19.53
CA SER A 299 -19.85 11.07 -19.67
C SER A 299 -18.51 10.70 -20.32
N CYS A 300 -18.01 9.54 -19.99
CA CYS A 300 -16.77 8.99 -20.54
C CYS A 300 -17.00 7.59 -21.09
N GLU A 301 -16.51 7.37 -22.30
CA GLU A 301 -16.61 6.10 -23.01
C GLU A 301 -15.25 5.74 -23.60
N VAL A 302 -14.84 4.49 -23.47
CA VAL A 302 -13.57 3.98 -24.02
C VAL A 302 -13.84 2.64 -24.69
N GLY A 303 -13.48 2.52 -25.97
CA GLY A 303 -13.66 1.28 -26.72
C GLY A 303 -15.12 0.82 -26.84
N GLY A 304 -16.11 1.73 -26.81
CA GLY A 304 -17.53 1.39 -26.83
C GLY A 304 -18.13 1.01 -25.47
N HIS A 305 -17.33 1.05 -24.41
CA HIS A 305 -17.79 0.79 -23.04
C HIS A 305 -17.93 2.11 -22.27
N LYS A 306 -19.13 2.36 -21.73
CA LYS A 306 -19.40 3.52 -20.88
C LYS A 306 -18.77 3.30 -19.50
N LEU A 307 -17.78 4.13 -19.17
CA LEU A 307 -17.08 4.07 -17.88
C LEU A 307 -17.89 4.77 -16.78
N PHE A 308 -18.41 5.96 -17.07
CA PHE A 308 -19.32 6.69 -16.18
C PHE A 308 -20.16 7.69 -17.02
N GLY A 309 -21.26 8.13 -16.45
CA GLY A 309 -22.15 9.08 -17.15
C GLY A 309 -22.80 10.11 -16.23
N ALA A 310 -23.20 11.23 -16.83
CA ALA A 310 -23.92 12.33 -16.19
C ALA A 310 -23.24 12.88 -14.92
N LEU A 311 -21.91 13.00 -14.93
CA LEU A 311 -21.18 13.61 -13.83
C LEU A 311 -21.33 15.13 -13.88
N ASN A 312 -21.94 15.69 -12.82
CA ASN A 312 -22.07 17.11 -12.57
C ASN A 312 -21.23 17.47 -11.36
N PHE A 313 -20.14 18.20 -11.55
CA PHE A 313 -19.21 18.53 -10.47
C PHE A 313 -18.45 19.83 -10.74
N VAL A 314 -18.17 20.60 -9.69
CA VAL A 314 -17.40 21.84 -9.77
C VAL A 314 -16.19 21.78 -8.86
N ILE A 315 -15.00 21.87 -9.43
CA ILE A 315 -13.76 22.01 -8.68
C ILE A 315 -13.56 23.51 -8.37
N THR A 316 -13.63 23.82 -7.08
CA THR A 316 -13.43 25.17 -6.57
C THR A 316 -12.07 25.28 -5.88
N ALA A 317 -11.53 26.50 -5.73
CA ALA A 317 -10.27 26.69 -5.05
C ALA A 317 -10.29 26.13 -3.61
N GLY A 318 -9.30 25.33 -3.27
CA GLY A 318 -9.15 24.69 -1.97
C GLY A 318 -9.97 23.41 -1.75
N ILE A 319 -10.74 22.94 -2.73
CA ILE A 319 -11.44 21.65 -2.63
C ILE A 319 -10.44 20.50 -2.73
N ARG A 320 -10.66 19.47 -1.93
CA ARG A 320 -9.87 18.23 -1.93
C ARG A 320 -10.79 17.05 -2.22
N VAL A 321 -10.64 16.51 -3.42
CA VAL A 321 -11.49 15.45 -3.96
C VAL A 321 -10.75 14.13 -3.89
N GLY A 322 -11.30 13.14 -3.18
CA GLY A 322 -10.91 11.75 -3.28
C GLY A 322 -11.68 11.08 -4.43
N LEU A 323 -10.98 10.47 -5.37
CA LEU A 323 -11.60 9.73 -6.47
C LEU A 323 -11.42 8.24 -6.25
N VAL A 324 -12.52 7.52 -6.04
CA VAL A 324 -12.54 6.10 -5.68
C VAL A 324 -13.36 5.26 -6.66
N GLY A 325 -13.08 3.97 -6.72
CA GLY A 325 -13.80 3.03 -7.58
C GLY A 325 -12.95 1.80 -7.93
N PRO A 326 -13.56 0.72 -8.42
CA PRO A 326 -12.85 -0.48 -8.86
C PRO A 326 -11.79 -0.19 -9.93
N ASN A 327 -10.86 -1.12 -10.10
CA ASN A 327 -9.91 -1.01 -11.20
C ASN A 327 -10.65 -1.08 -12.56
N GLY A 328 -10.29 -0.18 -13.47
CA GLY A 328 -10.97 -0.04 -14.78
C GLY A 328 -12.25 0.81 -14.77
N SER A 329 -12.71 1.35 -13.63
CA SER A 329 -13.91 2.18 -13.54
C SER A 329 -13.80 3.56 -14.22
N GLY A 330 -12.60 3.95 -14.68
CA GLY A 330 -12.40 5.22 -15.37
C GLY A 330 -11.76 6.33 -14.55
N LYS A 331 -11.17 6.04 -13.40
CA LYS A 331 -10.48 7.03 -12.53
C LYS A 331 -9.43 7.83 -13.31
N THR A 332 -8.47 7.16 -13.94
CA THR A 332 -7.44 7.81 -14.78
C THR A 332 -8.04 8.53 -16.00
N SER A 333 -9.11 7.99 -16.58
CA SER A 333 -9.82 8.65 -17.69
C SER A 333 -10.45 9.98 -17.26
N LEU A 334 -11.02 10.03 -16.05
CA LEU A 334 -11.53 11.27 -15.47
C LEU A 334 -10.40 12.29 -15.23
N LEU A 335 -9.24 11.85 -14.72
CA LEU A 335 -8.09 12.75 -14.57
C LEU A 335 -7.61 13.32 -15.91
N ARG A 336 -7.57 12.51 -16.98
CA ARG A 336 -7.25 12.97 -18.33
C ARG A 336 -8.28 13.95 -18.89
N LEU A 337 -9.57 13.72 -18.61
CA LEU A 337 -10.64 14.68 -18.93
C LEU A 337 -10.44 16.01 -18.19
N LEU A 338 -10.15 16.00 -16.89
CA LEU A 338 -9.89 17.21 -16.12
C LEU A 338 -8.68 17.98 -16.67
N ARG A 339 -7.66 17.29 -17.13
CA ARG A 339 -6.44 17.85 -17.72
C ARG A 339 -6.66 18.39 -19.13
N GLY A 340 -7.70 17.92 -19.84
CA GLY A 340 -8.01 18.33 -21.20
C GLY A 340 -7.27 17.54 -22.28
N GLU A 341 -6.75 16.38 -21.96
CA GLU A 341 -6.12 15.46 -22.91
C GLU A 341 -7.14 14.67 -23.72
N THR A 342 -8.33 14.46 -23.15
CA THR A 342 -9.44 13.79 -23.80
C THR A 342 -10.68 14.67 -23.74
N THR A 343 -11.60 14.48 -24.69
CA THR A 343 -12.92 15.11 -24.73
C THR A 343 -13.96 14.16 -24.13
N PRO A 344 -14.97 14.68 -23.42
CA PRO A 344 -16.07 13.83 -22.95
C PRO A 344 -16.87 13.26 -24.13
N ALA A 345 -17.51 12.11 -23.93
CA ALA A 345 -18.42 11.51 -24.90
C ALA A 345 -19.74 12.32 -24.99
N GLU A 346 -20.24 12.80 -23.85
CA GLU A 346 -21.38 13.70 -23.72
C GLU A 346 -21.09 14.73 -22.64
N GLY A 347 -21.78 15.88 -22.70
CA GLY A 347 -21.58 16.96 -21.73
C GLY A 347 -20.41 17.88 -22.05
N GLU A 348 -20.11 18.78 -21.16
CA GLU A 348 -19.09 19.81 -21.33
C GLU A 348 -18.18 19.94 -20.12
N VAL A 349 -16.87 20.15 -20.37
CA VAL A 349 -15.88 20.45 -19.34
C VAL A 349 -15.33 21.86 -19.56
N ARG A 350 -15.71 22.79 -18.69
CA ARG A 350 -15.23 24.17 -18.72
C ARG A 350 -14.09 24.37 -17.75
N ARG A 351 -13.00 24.97 -18.21
CA ARG A 351 -11.82 25.29 -17.41
C ARG A 351 -11.60 26.78 -17.35
N ALA A 352 -11.16 27.28 -16.22
CA ALA A 352 -10.81 28.68 -16.08
C ALA A 352 -9.58 29.03 -16.93
N ASP A 353 -9.54 30.25 -17.48
CA ASP A 353 -8.42 30.72 -18.31
C ASP A 353 -7.09 30.63 -17.57
N ARG A 354 -6.05 30.18 -18.27
CA ARG A 354 -4.67 30.04 -17.76
C ARG A 354 -4.59 29.22 -16.47
N LEU A 355 -5.44 28.19 -16.32
CA LEU A 355 -5.41 27.27 -15.19
C LEU A 355 -4.11 26.42 -15.24
N ARG A 356 -3.38 26.41 -14.13
CA ARG A 356 -2.17 25.55 -13.98
C ARG A 356 -2.56 24.24 -13.33
N ILE A 357 -2.66 23.20 -14.15
CA ILE A 357 -2.93 21.84 -13.71
C ILE A 357 -1.60 21.09 -13.70
N VAL A 358 -1.21 20.58 -12.54
CA VAL A 358 -0.07 19.71 -12.38
C VAL A 358 -0.55 18.29 -12.15
N TYR A 359 -0.03 17.35 -12.91
CA TYR A 359 -0.40 15.95 -12.86
C TYR A 359 0.79 15.09 -12.45
N PHE A 360 0.57 14.28 -11.45
CA PHE A 360 1.50 13.23 -11.02
C PHE A 360 1.02 11.90 -11.57
N ASP A 361 1.82 11.32 -12.46
CA ASP A 361 1.64 9.99 -13.02
C ASP A 361 2.69 9.07 -12.42
N GLN A 362 2.24 7.94 -11.91
CA GLN A 362 3.11 6.88 -11.40
C GLN A 362 4.08 6.33 -12.47
N SER A 363 3.65 6.37 -13.75
CA SER A 363 4.47 5.91 -14.89
C SER A 363 5.60 6.86 -15.31
N ARG A 364 5.76 8.01 -14.62
CA ARG A 364 6.78 8.99 -14.97
C ARG A 364 8.18 8.44 -14.70
N GLU A 365 8.83 8.04 -15.76
CA GLU A 365 10.21 7.55 -15.70
C GLU A 365 11.20 8.69 -15.46
N LEU A 366 12.04 8.50 -14.47
CA LEU A 366 13.22 9.35 -14.26
C LEU A 366 14.36 8.78 -15.11
N ASP A 367 15.15 9.67 -15.77
CA ASP A 367 16.33 9.20 -16.49
C ASP A 367 17.33 8.57 -15.50
N PRO A 368 17.60 7.26 -15.61
CA PRO A 368 18.43 6.55 -14.64
C PRO A 368 19.88 7.02 -14.61
N ASN A 369 20.35 7.70 -15.66
CA ASN A 369 21.75 8.13 -15.81
C ASN A 369 22.01 9.51 -15.22
N ILE A 370 20.96 10.31 -15.00
CA ILE A 370 21.09 11.67 -14.46
C ILE A 370 21.26 11.59 -12.94
N THR A 371 22.12 12.45 -12.39
CA THR A 371 22.31 12.52 -10.93
C THR A 371 21.11 13.15 -10.25
N LEU A 372 20.83 12.77 -8.99
CA LEU A 372 19.74 13.33 -8.19
C LEU A 372 19.80 14.88 -8.15
N ARG A 373 21.01 15.46 -8.03
CA ARG A 373 21.23 16.90 -8.08
C ARG A 373 20.65 17.53 -9.35
N ARG A 374 20.98 16.96 -10.52
CA ARG A 374 20.54 17.48 -11.82
C ARG A 374 19.07 17.19 -12.10
N THR A 375 18.55 16.12 -11.55
CA THR A 375 17.10 15.80 -11.61
C THR A 375 16.28 16.84 -10.85
N LEU A 376 16.75 17.31 -9.69
CA LEU A 376 16.06 18.32 -8.89
C LEU A 376 16.33 19.75 -9.36
N ALA A 377 17.56 20.04 -9.79
CA ALA A 377 18.00 21.36 -10.26
C ALA A 377 18.73 21.24 -11.60
N PRO A 378 18.02 21.21 -12.75
CA PRO A 378 18.60 21.00 -14.07
C PRO A 378 19.63 22.06 -14.47
N GLU A 379 19.38 23.33 -14.13
CA GLU A 379 20.17 24.47 -14.59
C GLU A 379 21.13 25.04 -13.54
N GLY A 380 21.29 24.38 -12.36
CA GLY A 380 22.18 24.95 -11.34
C GLY A 380 22.25 24.12 -10.07
N ASP A 381 22.54 24.81 -8.96
CA ASP A 381 22.59 24.22 -7.61
C ASP A 381 21.50 24.78 -6.70
N SER A 382 20.47 25.45 -7.29
CA SER A 382 19.37 26.04 -6.55
C SER A 382 18.05 25.78 -7.27
N VAL A 383 16.99 25.67 -6.50
CA VAL A 383 15.60 25.51 -6.94
C VAL A 383 14.79 26.72 -6.49
N ILE A 384 13.77 27.10 -7.26
CA ILE A 384 12.83 28.14 -6.87
C ILE A 384 11.64 27.45 -6.23
N TYR A 385 11.40 27.76 -4.96
CA TYR A 385 10.30 27.21 -4.20
C TYR A 385 9.59 28.34 -3.43
N GLN A 386 8.30 28.54 -3.66
CA GLN A 386 7.50 29.65 -3.10
C GLN A 386 8.20 31.03 -3.29
N ASP A 387 8.65 31.31 -4.52
CA ASP A 387 9.39 32.52 -4.89
C ASP A 387 10.71 32.75 -4.11
N ARG A 388 11.21 31.72 -3.43
CA ARG A 388 12.50 31.76 -2.71
C ARG A 388 13.51 30.84 -3.38
N LEU A 389 14.72 31.36 -3.54
CA LEU A 389 15.84 30.57 -4.02
C LEU A 389 16.34 29.68 -2.88
N THR A 390 16.24 28.36 -3.06
CA THR A 390 16.67 27.35 -2.08
C THR A 390 17.79 26.51 -2.69
N HIS A 391 18.88 26.29 -1.96
CA HIS A 391 19.96 25.43 -2.42
C HIS A 391 19.48 23.98 -2.54
N VAL A 392 19.86 23.27 -3.64
CA VAL A 392 19.40 21.92 -3.94
C VAL A 392 19.67 20.91 -2.83
N ALA A 393 20.77 21.04 -2.08
CA ALA A 393 21.05 20.19 -0.94
C ALA A 393 20.04 20.37 0.21
N SER A 394 19.66 21.62 0.48
CA SER A 394 18.64 21.93 1.50
C SER A 394 17.26 21.46 1.05
N TRP A 395 16.96 21.52 -0.25
CA TRP A 395 15.74 20.99 -0.84
C TRP A 395 15.69 19.48 -0.72
N ALA A 396 16.73 18.78 -1.16
CA ALA A 396 16.83 17.32 -1.10
C ALA A 396 16.77 16.77 0.35
N ALA A 397 17.36 17.49 1.31
CA ALA A 397 17.31 17.11 2.72
C ALA A 397 15.87 17.07 3.27
N LYS A 398 14.97 17.92 2.76
CA LYS A 398 13.53 17.87 3.11
C LYS A 398 12.87 16.55 2.72
N PHE A 399 13.42 15.84 1.72
CA PHE A 399 12.95 14.54 1.26
C PHE A 399 13.82 13.39 1.76
N LEU A 400 14.56 13.63 2.85
CA LEU A 400 15.41 12.64 3.52
C LEU A 400 16.59 12.14 2.66
N PHE A 401 17.04 12.93 1.67
CA PHE A 401 18.25 12.63 0.92
C PHE A 401 19.49 13.22 1.59
N THR A 402 20.56 12.44 1.58
CA THR A 402 21.87 12.89 2.08
C THR A 402 22.65 13.66 1.00
N GLY A 403 23.65 14.45 1.43
CA GLY A 403 24.52 15.16 0.49
C GLY A 403 25.32 14.23 -0.46
N GLU A 404 25.62 13.01 -0.02
CA GLU A 404 26.30 11.99 -0.83
C GLU A 404 25.38 11.46 -1.95
N GLN A 405 24.10 11.25 -1.66
CA GLN A 405 23.11 10.77 -2.63
C GLN A 405 22.88 11.77 -3.77
N LEU A 406 23.08 13.07 -3.55
CA LEU A 406 22.94 14.09 -4.59
C LEU A 406 23.80 13.84 -5.83
N ASN A 407 24.96 13.23 -5.67
CA ASN A 407 25.88 12.95 -6.76
C ASN A 407 25.69 11.55 -7.37
N GLN A 408 24.75 10.76 -6.85
CA GLN A 408 24.45 9.43 -7.38
C GLN A 408 23.46 9.53 -8.55
N PRO A 409 23.60 8.69 -9.57
CA PRO A 409 22.58 8.51 -10.61
C PRO A 409 21.25 8.03 -10.01
N VAL A 410 20.14 8.57 -10.51
CA VAL A 410 18.80 8.22 -10.03
C VAL A 410 18.48 6.72 -10.21
N GLY A 411 19.06 6.08 -11.22
CA GLY A 411 18.92 4.65 -11.44
C GLY A 411 19.44 3.76 -10.30
N LYS A 412 20.32 4.28 -9.43
CA LYS A 412 20.82 3.57 -8.23
C LYS A 412 19.93 3.73 -7.01
N LEU A 413 18.95 4.60 -7.08
CA LEU A 413 17.99 4.81 -6.00
C LEU A 413 16.96 3.68 -5.97
N SER A 414 16.50 3.33 -4.76
CA SER A 414 15.38 2.40 -4.55
C SER A 414 14.07 2.97 -5.14
N GLY A 415 13.05 2.11 -5.33
CA GLY A 415 11.72 2.53 -5.80
C GLY A 415 11.14 3.68 -4.96
N GLY A 416 11.13 3.53 -3.63
CA GLY A 416 10.66 4.57 -2.72
C GLY A 416 11.50 5.86 -2.75
N GLU A 417 12.83 5.78 -2.94
CA GLU A 417 13.65 6.97 -3.13
C GLU A 417 13.33 7.68 -4.45
N ARG A 418 13.12 6.93 -5.53
CA ARG A 418 12.67 7.50 -6.82
C ARG A 418 11.32 8.18 -6.71
N ALA A 419 10.37 7.57 -6.00
CA ALA A 419 9.08 8.19 -5.73
C ALA A 419 9.22 9.51 -4.95
N ARG A 420 10.09 9.57 -3.93
CA ARG A 420 10.41 10.84 -3.22
C ARG A 420 11.03 11.90 -4.14
N VAL A 421 11.85 11.51 -5.12
CA VAL A 421 12.37 12.46 -6.13
C VAL A 421 11.24 13.03 -6.96
N LEU A 422 10.30 12.20 -7.42
CA LEU A 422 9.13 12.64 -8.18
C LEU A 422 8.26 13.61 -7.38
N ILE A 423 8.01 13.33 -6.11
CA ILE A 423 7.28 14.23 -5.19
C ILE A 423 8.06 15.55 -5.04
N ALA A 424 9.38 15.49 -4.85
CA ALA A 424 10.22 16.68 -4.73
C ALA A 424 10.18 17.57 -5.98
N GLN A 425 10.13 16.97 -7.18
CA GLN A 425 9.97 17.69 -8.45
C GLN A 425 8.57 18.29 -8.60
N LEU A 426 7.53 17.52 -8.20
CA LEU A 426 6.15 17.96 -8.26
C LEU A 426 5.92 19.24 -7.45
N MET A 427 6.51 19.30 -6.27
CA MET A 427 6.38 20.44 -5.35
C MET A 427 7.06 21.72 -5.83
N LEU A 428 8.00 21.62 -6.75
CA LEU A 428 8.63 22.79 -7.40
C LEU A 428 7.71 23.42 -8.44
N GLN A 429 6.61 22.77 -8.82
CA GLN A 429 5.69 23.26 -9.83
C GLN A 429 4.53 24.01 -9.17
N PRO A 430 4.37 25.31 -9.40
CA PRO A 430 3.22 26.05 -8.89
C PRO A 430 1.93 25.55 -9.58
N ALA A 431 0.92 25.14 -8.80
CA ALA A 431 -0.31 24.57 -9.26
C ALA A 431 -1.53 25.29 -8.70
N ASP A 432 -2.59 25.47 -9.54
CA ASP A 432 -3.94 25.83 -9.12
C ASP A 432 -4.73 24.54 -8.78
N VAL A 433 -4.51 23.48 -9.56
CA VAL A 433 -5.10 22.15 -9.40
C VAL A 433 -4.00 21.10 -9.45
N LEU A 434 -3.93 20.26 -8.44
CA LEU A 434 -3.02 19.12 -8.36
C LEU A 434 -3.83 17.84 -8.58
N LEU A 435 -3.46 17.07 -9.58
CA LEU A 435 -4.05 15.77 -9.90
C LEU A 435 -3.02 14.68 -9.54
N LEU A 436 -3.37 13.80 -8.62
CA LEU A 436 -2.51 12.69 -8.17
C LEU A 436 -3.16 11.35 -8.53
N ASP A 437 -2.46 10.52 -9.30
CA ASP A 437 -2.90 9.18 -9.67
C ASP A 437 -2.02 8.15 -8.95
N GLU A 438 -2.59 7.48 -7.94
CA GLU A 438 -1.95 6.49 -7.07
C GLU A 438 -0.57 6.91 -6.52
N PRO A 439 -0.46 8.09 -5.87
CA PRO A 439 0.83 8.59 -5.38
C PRO A 439 1.36 7.79 -4.19
N THR A 440 0.55 6.93 -3.59
CA THR A 440 0.87 6.13 -2.40
C THR A 440 1.63 4.85 -2.70
N ASN A 441 1.57 4.37 -3.95
CA ASN A 441 2.26 3.14 -4.34
C ASN A 441 3.78 3.25 -4.13
N ASP A 442 4.38 2.18 -3.61
CA ASP A 442 5.82 2.06 -3.32
C ASP A 442 6.36 3.04 -2.27
N LEU A 443 5.51 3.85 -1.60
CA LEU A 443 5.93 4.73 -0.51
C LEU A 443 5.90 4.00 0.83
N ASP A 444 6.92 4.23 1.65
CA ASP A 444 6.92 3.79 3.03
C ASP A 444 6.08 4.72 3.93
N ILE A 445 5.64 4.22 5.08
CA ILE A 445 4.78 4.96 6.00
C ILE A 445 5.36 6.35 6.35
N PRO A 446 6.66 6.52 6.68
CA PRO A 446 7.22 7.83 6.92
C PRO A 446 7.10 8.80 5.73
N THR A 447 7.24 8.30 4.50
CA THR A 447 7.08 9.12 3.30
C THR A 447 5.61 9.46 3.05
N LEU A 448 4.69 8.53 3.32
CA LEU A 448 3.24 8.78 3.28
C LEU A 448 2.83 9.86 4.26
N ASP A 449 3.33 9.84 5.50
CA ASP A 449 3.06 10.89 6.50
C ASP A 449 3.49 12.27 6.01
N ILE A 450 4.70 12.36 5.42
CA ILE A 450 5.22 13.60 4.83
C ILE A 450 4.33 14.08 3.67
N LEU A 451 3.92 13.18 2.77
CA LEU A 451 3.05 13.52 1.64
C LEU A 451 1.69 14.03 2.13
N GLU A 452 1.07 13.37 3.10
CA GLU A 452 -0.21 13.77 3.69
C GLU A 452 -0.14 15.16 4.32
N GLU A 453 0.86 15.43 5.17
CA GLU A 453 1.05 16.74 5.77
C GLU A 453 1.20 17.84 4.70
N SER A 454 1.98 17.54 3.66
CA SER A 454 2.17 18.46 2.55
C SER A 454 0.87 18.75 1.78
N LEU A 455 0.06 17.69 1.51
CA LEU A 455 -1.22 17.84 0.84
C LEU A 455 -2.23 18.61 1.69
N LEU A 456 -2.18 18.48 3.02
CA LEU A 456 -3.03 19.25 3.95
C LEU A 456 -2.69 20.75 3.96
N GLU A 457 -1.43 21.11 3.76
CA GLU A 457 -0.98 22.49 3.69
C GLU A 457 -1.19 23.14 2.31
N PHE A 458 -1.43 22.34 1.27
CA PHE A 458 -1.64 22.83 -0.08
C PHE A 458 -2.90 23.69 -0.18
N LYS A 459 -2.75 24.94 -0.62
CA LYS A 459 -3.83 25.92 -0.74
C LYS A 459 -4.62 25.83 -2.04
N GLY A 460 -4.12 25.14 -3.05
CA GLY A 460 -4.80 24.87 -4.32
C GLY A 460 -5.85 23.77 -4.17
N SER A 461 -6.42 23.36 -5.28
CA SER A 461 -7.38 22.26 -5.33
C SER A 461 -6.66 20.95 -5.61
N LEU A 462 -7.14 19.87 -5.01
CA LEU A 462 -6.57 18.54 -5.12
C LEU A 462 -7.61 17.57 -5.66
N VAL A 463 -7.21 16.71 -6.61
CA VAL A 463 -7.93 15.49 -6.97
C VAL A 463 -6.97 14.32 -6.77
N LEU A 464 -7.31 13.44 -5.84
CA LEU A 464 -6.49 12.32 -5.39
C LEU A 464 -7.15 11.00 -5.74
N VAL A 465 -6.52 10.20 -6.58
CA VAL A 465 -6.85 8.78 -6.78
C VAL A 465 -5.92 7.97 -5.90
N THR A 466 -6.46 7.21 -4.98
CA THR A 466 -5.67 6.28 -4.17
C THR A 466 -6.53 5.16 -3.60
N HIS A 467 -5.91 4.04 -3.30
CA HIS A 467 -6.47 2.93 -2.55
C HIS A 467 -6.13 3.00 -1.05
N ASP A 468 -5.34 3.97 -0.61
CA ASP A 468 -5.06 4.23 0.80
C ASP A 468 -6.25 4.95 1.45
N ARG A 469 -7.08 4.19 2.19
CA ARG A 469 -8.26 4.70 2.91
C ARG A 469 -7.89 5.76 3.95
N TYR A 470 -6.75 5.59 4.62
CA TYR A 470 -6.29 6.52 5.64
C TYR A 470 -5.98 7.89 5.04
N MET A 471 -5.29 7.92 3.90
CA MET A 471 -5.02 9.15 3.17
C MET A 471 -6.30 9.79 2.63
N LEU A 472 -7.24 9.00 2.10
CA LEU A 472 -8.54 9.49 1.64
C LEU A 472 -9.30 10.22 2.76
N ASP A 473 -9.45 9.58 3.91
CA ASP A 473 -10.19 10.16 5.05
C ASP A 473 -9.51 11.40 5.62
N ARG A 474 -8.17 11.41 5.64
CA ARG A 474 -7.41 12.52 6.21
C ARG A 474 -7.31 13.73 5.29
N VAL A 475 -7.17 13.52 3.99
CA VAL A 475 -6.84 14.58 3.02
C VAL A 475 -8.08 15.07 2.27
N SER A 476 -9.04 14.21 1.95
CA SER A 476 -10.21 14.56 1.14
C SER A 476 -11.33 15.18 1.97
N ASN A 477 -12.04 16.14 1.40
CA ASN A 477 -13.26 16.69 1.98
C ASN A 477 -14.52 16.38 1.16
N VAL A 478 -14.36 15.76 0.00
CA VAL A 478 -15.43 15.22 -0.87
C VAL A 478 -14.88 13.98 -1.54
N VAL A 479 -15.69 12.94 -1.65
CA VAL A 479 -15.36 11.70 -2.36
C VAL A 479 -16.26 11.58 -3.59
N VAL A 480 -15.66 11.44 -4.76
CA VAL A 480 -16.32 11.07 -6.02
C VAL A 480 -16.10 9.59 -6.25
N GLY A 481 -17.18 8.82 -6.25
CA GLY A 481 -17.14 7.38 -6.38
C GLY A 481 -17.69 6.88 -7.70
N LEU A 482 -16.95 5.97 -8.32
CA LEU A 482 -17.35 5.26 -9.53
C LEU A 482 -17.71 3.81 -9.16
N ASP A 483 -18.75 3.23 -9.77
CA ASP A 483 -19.15 1.85 -9.50
C ASP A 483 -18.59 0.82 -10.50
N GLY A 484 -17.90 1.28 -11.55
CA GLY A 484 -17.41 0.41 -12.62
C GLY A 484 -18.51 -0.11 -13.57
N LEU A 485 -19.77 0.26 -13.35
CA LEU A 485 -20.95 -0.14 -14.15
C LEU A 485 -21.59 1.07 -14.86
N GLY A 486 -20.91 2.20 -14.89
CA GLY A 486 -21.37 3.44 -15.51
C GLY A 486 -22.02 4.42 -14.53
N GLY A 487 -22.14 4.07 -13.25
CA GLY A 487 -22.66 4.95 -12.21
C GLY A 487 -21.58 5.79 -11.56
N VAL A 488 -21.96 7.01 -11.15
CA VAL A 488 -21.12 7.94 -10.41
C VAL A 488 -21.92 8.55 -9.26
N GLY A 489 -21.26 8.79 -8.11
CA GLY A 489 -21.87 9.43 -6.95
C GLY A 489 -20.89 10.34 -6.22
N MET A 490 -21.44 11.27 -5.42
CA MET A 490 -20.67 12.17 -4.57
C MET A 490 -21.01 11.89 -3.11
N PHE A 491 -19.99 11.82 -2.26
CA PHE A 491 -20.08 11.44 -0.86
C PHE A 491 -19.24 12.37 0.01
N ALA A 492 -19.56 12.46 1.28
CA ALA A 492 -18.78 13.24 2.23
C ALA A 492 -17.49 12.50 2.67
N ASP A 493 -17.55 11.17 2.74
CA ASP A 493 -16.44 10.32 3.17
C ASP A 493 -16.45 8.96 2.44
N TYR A 494 -15.35 8.21 2.62
CA TYR A 494 -15.19 6.88 2.03
C TYR A 494 -16.28 5.88 2.49
N SER A 495 -16.65 5.90 3.77
CA SER A 495 -17.62 4.95 4.32
C SER A 495 -19.04 5.09 3.73
N GLN A 496 -19.41 6.30 3.28
CA GLN A 496 -20.68 6.52 2.58
C GLN A 496 -20.64 5.92 1.17
N TRP A 497 -19.51 6.07 0.47
CA TRP A 497 -19.32 5.45 -0.85
C TRP A 497 -19.33 3.92 -0.76
N GLU A 498 -18.65 3.32 0.21
CA GLU A 498 -18.62 1.88 0.42
C GLU A 498 -20.03 1.30 0.61
N ARG A 499 -20.84 1.91 1.47
CA ARG A 499 -22.25 1.51 1.66
C ARG A 499 -23.09 1.62 0.39
N TRP A 500 -22.89 2.70 -0.37
CA TRP A 500 -23.57 2.89 -1.64
C TRP A 500 -23.17 1.83 -2.69
N LEU A 501 -21.90 1.44 -2.73
CA LEU A 501 -21.41 0.38 -3.61
C LEU A 501 -22.02 -0.98 -3.24
N GLU A 502 -22.00 -1.34 -1.96
CA GLU A 502 -22.64 -2.57 -1.46
C GLU A 502 -24.15 -2.66 -1.78
N GLU A 503 -24.88 -1.56 -1.61
CA GLU A 503 -26.30 -1.51 -1.94
C GLU A 503 -26.53 -1.74 -3.44
N ARG A 504 -25.69 -1.18 -4.29
CA ARG A 504 -25.76 -1.39 -5.73
C ARG A 504 -25.45 -2.82 -6.14
N GLU A 505 -24.43 -3.40 -5.59
CA GLU A 505 -24.11 -4.81 -5.83
C GLU A 505 -25.23 -5.75 -5.39
N ARG A 506 -25.84 -5.52 -4.22
CA ARG A 506 -27.01 -6.29 -3.76
C ARG A 506 -28.18 -6.19 -4.71
N ASN A 507 -28.46 -4.96 -5.18
CA ASN A 507 -29.55 -4.71 -6.13
C ASN A 507 -29.29 -5.39 -7.48
N THR A 508 -28.06 -5.37 -7.98
CA THR A 508 -27.67 -6.03 -9.23
C THR A 508 -27.77 -7.54 -9.11
N ARG A 509 -27.28 -8.15 -8.01
CA ARG A 509 -27.43 -9.59 -7.74
C ARG A 509 -28.91 -10.01 -7.64
N THR A 510 -29.73 -9.20 -6.98
CA THR A 510 -31.19 -9.46 -6.84
C THR A 510 -31.90 -9.36 -8.19
N ALA A 511 -31.49 -8.44 -9.06
CA ALA A 511 -32.04 -8.29 -10.40
C ALA A 511 -31.66 -9.48 -11.31
N LEU A 512 -30.42 -9.95 -11.24
CA LEU A 512 -29.94 -11.13 -11.97
C LEU A 512 -30.65 -12.41 -11.52
N THR A 513 -30.85 -12.60 -10.21
CA THR A 513 -31.58 -13.76 -9.68
C THR A 513 -33.03 -13.78 -10.17
N LYS A 514 -33.70 -12.64 -10.14
CA LYS A 514 -35.08 -12.50 -10.64
C LYS A 514 -35.19 -12.67 -12.17
N SER A 515 -34.16 -12.28 -12.93
CA SER A 515 -34.13 -12.52 -14.37
C SER A 515 -33.91 -14.01 -14.72
N ASN A 516 -33.07 -14.70 -13.97
CA ASN A 516 -32.85 -16.14 -14.10
C ASN A 516 -34.09 -16.97 -13.70
N GLU A 517 -34.80 -16.56 -12.64
CA GLU A 517 -36.08 -17.19 -12.27
C GLU A 517 -37.15 -16.98 -13.34
N LYS A 518 -37.21 -15.79 -13.96
CA LYS A 518 -38.13 -15.55 -15.09
C LYS A 518 -37.75 -16.32 -16.35
N SER A 519 -36.48 -16.46 -16.66
CA SER A 519 -36.04 -17.27 -17.82
C SER A 519 -36.26 -18.77 -17.61
N SER A 520 -36.10 -19.28 -16.38
CA SER A 520 -36.40 -20.65 -16.04
C SER A 520 -37.91 -20.94 -16.01
N SER A 521 -38.75 -19.97 -15.68
CA SER A 521 -40.21 -20.10 -15.77
C SER A 521 -40.73 -20.06 -17.21
N ILE A 522 -40.09 -19.31 -18.10
CA ILE A 522 -40.46 -19.25 -19.52
C ILE A 522 -40.03 -20.51 -20.26
N SER A 523 -38.86 -21.11 -19.95
CA SER A 523 -38.44 -22.40 -20.50
C SER A 523 -39.27 -23.58 -19.97
N GLY A 524 -39.80 -23.49 -18.75
CA GLY A 524 -40.73 -24.47 -18.21
C GLY A 524 -42.15 -24.43 -18.80
N GLU A 525 -42.59 -23.29 -19.35
CA GLU A 525 -43.88 -23.17 -20.06
C GLU A 525 -43.80 -23.58 -21.55
N GLN A 526 -42.66 -23.48 -22.18
CA GLN A 526 -42.49 -23.97 -23.60
C GLN A 526 -42.34 -25.48 -23.71
N GLU A 527 -41.92 -26.22 -22.70
CA GLU A 527 -41.92 -27.67 -22.68
C GLU A 527 -43.27 -28.34 -22.33
N ARG A 528 -44.26 -27.54 -21.94
CA ARG A 528 -45.63 -28.07 -21.60
C ARG A 528 -46.64 -28.03 -22.73
N GLN A 529 -46.30 -27.72 -23.93
CA GLN A 529 -47.23 -27.79 -25.11
C GLN A 529 -46.86 -28.92 -26.08
N ALA A 530 -46.78 -30.18 -25.59
CA ALA A 530 -47.06 -31.33 -26.40
C ALA A 530 -48.48 -31.87 -26.02
N PRO A 531 -49.37 -32.26 -26.96
CA PRO A 531 -50.76 -32.59 -26.67
C PRO A 531 -50.78 -33.92 -25.89
N GLY A 532 -50.76 -33.81 -24.59
CA GLY A 532 -50.97 -34.94 -23.67
C GLY A 532 -52.41 -35.35 -23.65
N ARG A 533 -52.69 -36.64 -23.95
CA ARG A 533 -53.95 -37.32 -23.80
C ARG A 533 -54.61 -36.91 -22.48
N LYS A 534 -55.83 -36.37 -22.58
CA LYS A 534 -56.68 -36.11 -21.42
C LYS A 534 -56.83 -37.40 -20.63
N LYS A 535 -56.37 -37.41 -19.39
CA LYS A 535 -56.75 -38.41 -18.43
C LYS A 535 -58.21 -38.15 -18.07
N LEU A 536 -59.10 -39.14 -18.36
CA LEU A 536 -60.49 -39.17 -17.96
C LEU A 536 -60.58 -39.01 -16.44
N SER A 537 -61.53 -38.24 -15.95
CA SER A 537 -61.81 -38.15 -14.52
C SER A 537 -62.33 -39.49 -14.00
N TYR A 538 -62.19 -39.75 -12.72
CA TYR A 538 -62.62 -40.99 -12.07
C TYR A 538 -64.12 -41.34 -12.33
N LEU A 539 -64.95 -40.37 -12.58
CA LEU A 539 -66.36 -40.56 -12.98
C LEU A 539 -66.51 -40.97 -14.43
N GLU A 540 -65.73 -40.48 -15.36
CA GLU A 540 -65.78 -40.81 -16.78
C GLU A 540 -65.15 -42.19 -17.04
N ALA A 541 -64.17 -42.63 -16.23
CA ALA A 541 -63.64 -43.98 -16.32
C ALA A 541 -64.66 -45.05 -15.88
N ARG A 542 -65.58 -44.75 -15.00
CA ARG A 542 -66.62 -45.66 -14.48
C ARG A 542 -67.80 -45.82 -15.46
N GLU A 543 -68.06 -44.86 -16.34
CA GLU A 543 -69.06 -44.96 -17.41
C GLU A 543 -68.56 -45.71 -18.63
N TYR A 544 -67.29 -45.93 -18.76
CA TYR A 544 -66.69 -46.67 -19.87
C TYR A 544 -66.57 -48.20 -19.62
N GLU A 545 -66.75 -48.65 -18.38
CA GLU A 545 -66.73 -50.05 -17.96
C GLU A 545 -68.15 -50.63 -17.72
N ALA A 546 -69.21 -49.87 -17.99
CA ALA A 546 -70.61 -50.29 -17.95
C ALA A 546 -71.16 -50.38 -19.40
#